data_f31466752eb0e26b11e77f9f90d3ae0b
#
_entry.id   f31466752eb0e26b11e77f9f90d3ae0b
#
_cell.length_a   1.000
_cell.length_b   1.000
_cell.length_c   1.000
_cell.angle_alpha   90.00
_cell.angle_beta   90.00
_cell.angle_gamma   90.00
#
_symmetry.space_group_name_H-M   'P 1'
#
loop_
_entity.id
_entity.type
_entity.pdbx_description
1 polymer ?
#
loop_
_entity_poly.entity_id
_entity_poly.type
_entity_poly.pdbx_seq_one_letter_code
_entity_poly.pdbx_strand_id
1 'polypeptide(L)'
;MKAQDAPEPERQEAPMDPSLWRGLGQPRLSRRQVLASAGTGAGAMGLAAFLAACGVKGNAAPSGSSPAGGVGTEAWWAKQQLHHTVNFANWPYYLDVLNGKHPSLQHFEQTSGIKVTYTEPINDNVSFYAKIRPSLAAQQYTGFDIIVMTNNTPNALGYLFQNHWLIPLDQSMMKNFYKNAGPLVKNPAWDRGNKYTMAWQSGFTTVAYNSSVIKNPGDSVDILFDKKYAGKIGMMSDVYELGSVGLLALGIDPATSTESDWAKAAKKLQQQKSDGIVRAYYDQSYIGHFKNGDTVVTQAWSGDIFQANLNSKYADLKMMVPQQGMMFWTDNMCIPLYAQNPKDAMVVMDYYYDPQAQAVVEYYNDYVCPVPAAKQVLLNPTGWAKQDLKELKPEIGLPTSVTANAPTVFPTEAYLKQARNYRSYKNAEEVKAWNDLFLPITQGA
;
A
#
# COMPACT_ATOMS: atom_id res chain seq x y z
N MET A 1 54.38 -37.26 -20.13
CA MET A 1 53.69 -37.21 -18.84
C MET A 1 52.70 -36.06 -18.92
N LYS A 2 51.40 -36.37 -19.08
CA LYS A 2 50.31 -35.39 -19.13
C LYS A 2 49.88 -35.14 -17.69
N ALA A 3 49.84 -33.87 -17.25
CA ALA A 3 49.25 -33.47 -16.00
C ALA A 3 47.72 -33.64 -16.10
N GLN A 4 47.16 -34.37 -15.13
CA GLN A 4 45.71 -34.50 -14.97
C GLN A 4 45.18 -33.26 -14.28
N ASP A 5 44.16 -32.63 -14.92
CA ASP A 5 43.38 -31.58 -14.34
C ASP A 5 42.51 -32.13 -13.18
N ALA A 6 42.63 -31.53 -12.01
CA ALA A 6 41.75 -31.78 -10.89
C ALA A 6 40.42 -31.04 -11.10
N PRO A 7 39.27 -31.63 -10.75
CA PRO A 7 38.00 -30.95 -10.88
C PRO A 7 37.88 -29.83 -9.82
N GLU A 8 37.34 -28.68 -10.27
CA GLU A 8 36.95 -27.57 -9.41
C GLU A 8 35.86 -28.01 -8.36
N PRO A 9 35.94 -27.52 -7.13
CA PRO A 9 34.91 -27.84 -6.13
C PRO A 9 33.56 -27.16 -6.49
N GLU A 10 32.51 -27.96 -6.56
CA GLU A 10 31.14 -27.49 -6.67
C GLU A 10 30.85 -26.45 -5.57
N ARG A 11 30.42 -25.24 -5.99
CA ARG A 11 29.87 -24.24 -5.07
C ARG A 11 28.56 -24.78 -4.51
N GLN A 12 28.56 -25.18 -3.26
CA GLN A 12 27.34 -25.37 -2.49
C GLN A 12 26.63 -24.01 -2.38
N GLU A 13 25.50 -23.90 -3.02
CA GLU A 13 24.59 -22.76 -2.81
C GLU A 13 24.16 -22.77 -1.34
N ALA A 14 24.41 -21.67 -0.65
CA ALA A 14 23.92 -21.48 0.72
C ALA A 14 22.40 -21.58 0.71
N PRO A 15 21.78 -22.28 1.66
CA PRO A 15 20.32 -22.39 1.74
C PRO A 15 19.73 -21.00 1.95
N MET A 16 18.79 -20.61 1.09
CA MET A 16 18.03 -19.37 1.25
C MET A 16 17.33 -19.33 2.59
N ASP A 17 17.44 -18.17 3.27
CA ASP A 17 16.83 -17.92 4.57
C ASP A 17 15.32 -18.22 4.56
N PRO A 18 14.82 -19.12 5.45
CA PRO A 18 13.39 -19.43 5.53
C PRO A 18 12.51 -18.24 5.91
N SER A 19 13.08 -17.12 6.39
CA SER A 19 12.33 -15.90 6.71
C SER A 19 11.75 -15.21 5.46
N LEU A 20 12.37 -15.41 4.30
CA LEU A 20 11.90 -14.89 3.02
C LEU A 20 10.59 -15.56 2.52
N TRP A 21 10.18 -16.67 3.16
CA TRP A 21 9.00 -17.45 2.79
C TRP A 21 7.82 -17.32 3.78
N ARG A 22 7.99 -16.64 4.90
CA ARG A 22 6.95 -16.57 5.95
C ARG A 22 5.68 -15.81 5.54
N GLY A 23 5.70 -15.04 4.45
CA GLY A 23 4.51 -14.40 3.89
C GLY A 23 3.70 -15.26 2.93
N LEU A 24 4.27 -16.36 2.40
CA LEU A 24 3.67 -17.16 1.32
C LEU A 24 3.12 -18.52 1.76
N GLY A 25 3.27 -18.91 3.03
CA GLY A 25 3.07 -20.28 3.51
C GLY A 25 2.09 -20.46 4.66
N GLN A 26 1.16 -19.54 4.95
CA GLN A 26 0.09 -19.81 5.91
C GLN A 26 -0.93 -20.77 5.27
N PRO A 27 -1.20 -21.97 5.85
CA PRO A 27 -2.20 -22.87 5.30
C PRO A 27 -3.58 -22.20 5.39
N ARG A 28 -4.17 -21.92 4.23
CA ARG A 28 -5.55 -21.44 4.14
C ARG A 28 -6.48 -22.52 4.69
N LEU A 29 -7.22 -22.22 5.75
CA LEU A 29 -8.30 -23.07 6.22
C LEU A 29 -9.30 -23.26 5.07
N SER A 30 -9.51 -24.51 4.65
CA SER A 30 -10.46 -24.81 3.59
C SER A 30 -11.87 -24.47 4.06
N ARG A 31 -12.78 -24.12 3.13
CA ARG A 31 -14.21 -23.87 3.42
C ARG A 31 -14.83 -24.99 4.27
N ARG A 32 -14.35 -26.22 4.14
CA ARG A 32 -14.79 -27.39 4.91
C ARG A 32 -14.35 -27.33 6.38
N GLN A 33 -13.19 -26.75 6.68
CA GLN A 33 -12.68 -26.58 8.06
C GLN A 33 -13.38 -25.43 8.79
N VAL A 34 -13.73 -24.35 8.08
CA VAL A 34 -14.53 -23.24 8.64
C VAL A 34 -15.97 -23.68 8.92
N LEU A 35 -16.55 -24.51 8.07
CA LEU A 35 -17.92 -25.03 8.28
C LEU A 35 -17.98 -26.14 9.34
N ALA A 36 -16.90 -26.88 9.57
CA ALA A 36 -16.84 -27.91 10.60
C ALA A 36 -16.74 -27.34 12.03
N SER A 37 -16.22 -26.10 12.19
CA SER A 37 -16.18 -25.41 13.49
C SER A 37 -17.45 -24.63 13.83
N ALA A 38 -18.42 -24.51 12.89
CA ALA A 38 -19.71 -23.83 13.08
C ALA A 38 -20.87 -24.79 13.42
N GLY A 39 -20.60 -26.04 13.67
CA GLY A 39 -21.61 -27.07 13.89
C GLY A 39 -21.87 -27.41 15.34
N THR A 40 -22.41 -26.48 16.14
CA THR A 40 -23.38 -26.73 17.23
C THR A 40 -24.00 -25.43 17.69
N GLY A 41 -25.20 -25.16 17.26
CA GLY A 41 -26.14 -24.24 17.93
C GLY A 41 -26.30 -22.85 17.33
N ALA A 42 -27.47 -22.66 16.73
CA ALA A 42 -28.15 -21.41 16.39
C ALA A 42 -28.07 -20.99 14.90
N GLY A 43 -29.24 -21.21 14.29
CA GLY A 43 -29.53 -21.12 12.88
C GLY A 43 -29.52 -19.74 12.26
N ALA A 44 -29.54 -19.77 10.99
CA ALA A 44 -30.05 -18.90 9.91
C ALA A 44 -30.58 -17.50 10.23
N MET A 45 -29.81 -16.68 10.98
CA MET A 45 -30.02 -15.23 11.09
C MET A 45 -28.72 -14.45 10.88
N GLY A 46 -27.77 -15.00 10.11
CA GLY A 46 -26.39 -14.51 10.11
C GLY A 46 -26.13 -13.31 9.20
N LEU A 47 -26.63 -13.23 7.98
CA LEU A 47 -26.16 -12.22 7.02
C LEU A 47 -26.96 -10.90 7.08
N ALA A 48 -28.25 -10.96 7.24
CA ALA A 48 -29.09 -9.76 7.38
C ALA A 48 -28.89 -9.06 8.72
N ALA A 49 -28.70 -9.81 9.82
CA ALA A 49 -28.38 -9.25 11.13
C ALA A 49 -26.95 -8.67 11.19
N PHE A 50 -26.00 -9.23 10.45
CA PHE A 50 -24.65 -8.68 10.34
C PHE A 50 -24.64 -7.32 9.59
N LEU A 51 -25.48 -7.18 8.57
CA LEU A 51 -25.65 -5.91 7.85
C LEU A 51 -26.46 -4.88 8.64
N ALA A 52 -27.43 -5.32 9.48
CA ALA A 52 -28.20 -4.43 10.34
C ALA A 52 -27.42 -3.96 11.59
N ALA A 53 -26.45 -4.72 12.10
CA ALA A 53 -25.53 -4.29 13.16
C ALA A 53 -24.53 -3.23 12.68
N CYS A 54 -24.39 -3.05 11.36
CA CYS A 54 -23.66 -1.94 10.72
C CYS A 54 -24.54 -0.69 10.59
N GLY A 55 -25.44 -0.42 11.56
CA GLY A 55 -26.33 0.74 11.62
C GLY A 55 -25.63 2.07 11.44
N VAL A 56 -25.25 2.39 10.21
CA VAL A 56 -24.87 3.73 9.78
C VAL A 56 -26.15 4.44 9.39
N LYS A 57 -26.74 5.17 10.32
CA LYS A 57 -27.66 6.24 9.96
C LYS A 57 -26.85 7.28 9.22
N GLY A 58 -27.13 7.43 7.91
CA GLY A 58 -26.50 8.43 7.07
C GLY A 58 -26.75 9.82 7.61
N ASN A 59 -25.71 10.42 8.19
CA ASN A 59 -25.60 11.86 8.33
C ASN A 59 -24.34 12.28 7.60
N ALA A 60 -24.46 13.29 6.75
CA ALA A 60 -23.32 13.95 6.12
C ALA A 60 -22.26 14.25 7.19
N ALA A 61 -21.00 13.99 6.87
CA ALA A 61 -19.90 14.25 7.78
C ALA A 61 -19.98 15.69 8.29
N PRO A 62 -20.06 15.92 9.62
CA PRO A 62 -20.03 17.27 10.13
C PRO A 62 -18.64 17.84 9.85
N SER A 63 -18.58 18.87 9.03
CA SER A 63 -17.41 19.73 8.92
C SER A 63 -17.17 20.33 10.31
N GLY A 64 -16.13 19.84 11.02
CA GLY A 64 -15.56 20.54 12.16
C GLY A 64 -15.69 19.91 13.56
N SER A 65 -16.22 18.72 13.75
CA SER A 65 -16.21 18.10 15.09
C SER A 65 -14.89 17.37 15.35
N SER A 66 -14.15 17.85 16.36
CA SER A 66 -13.05 17.09 16.97
C SER A 66 -13.60 15.83 17.66
N PRO A 67 -12.76 14.77 17.87
CA PRO A 67 -13.15 13.62 18.68
C PRO A 67 -13.75 14.08 20.04
N ALA A 68 -14.72 13.33 20.56
CA ALA A 68 -15.35 13.67 21.83
C ALA A 68 -14.30 13.86 22.95
N GLY A 69 -14.41 14.94 23.74
CA GLY A 69 -13.50 15.20 24.86
C GLY A 69 -12.26 16.03 24.54
N GLY A 70 -12.17 16.70 23.38
CA GLY A 70 -11.06 17.62 23.06
C GLY A 70 -9.73 16.92 22.71
N VAL A 71 -9.76 15.63 22.39
CA VAL A 71 -8.58 14.88 21.92
C VAL A 71 -7.99 15.54 20.69
N GLY A 72 -6.65 15.66 20.67
CA GLY A 72 -5.91 16.28 19.57
C GLY A 72 -5.92 17.81 19.57
N THR A 73 -6.53 18.46 20.56
CA THR A 73 -6.38 19.90 20.75
C THR A 73 -5.00 20.23 21.33
N GLU A 74 -4.53 21.48 21.18
CA GLU A 74 -3.27 21.94 21.76
C GLU A 74 -3.20 21.65 23.28
N ALA A 75 -4.31 21.93 24.02
CA ALA A 75 -4.40 21.64 25.44
C ALA A 75 -4.35 20.14 25.77
N TRP A 76 -4.81 19.29 24.87
CA TRP A 76 -4.71 17.84 25.03
C TRP A 76 -3.27 17.38 24.75
N TRP A 77 -2.65 17.86 23.67
CA TRP A 77 -1.26 17.55 23.32
C TRP A 77 -0.25 18.01 24.39
N ALA A 78 -0.50 19.17 24.99
CA ALA A 78 0.34 19.69 26.08
C ALA A 78 0.39 18.77 27.31
N LYS A 79 -0.61 17.90 27.50
CA LYS A 79 -0.66 16.92 28.58
C LYS A 79 0.00 15.59 28.25
N GLN A 80 0.28 15.34 26.96
CA GLN A 80 0.92 14.09 26.55
C GLN A 80 2.41 14.11 26.89
N GLN A 81 2.91 12.98 27.36
CA GLN A 81 4.32 12.79 27.70
C GLN A 81 4.96 11.75 26.76
N LEU A 82 6.27 11.75 26.67
CA LEU A 82 7.02 10.70 26.02
C LEU A 82 7.13 9.51 26.97
N HIS A 83 6.74 8.33 26.48
CA HIS A 83 6.87 7.06 27.18
C HIS A 83 8.04 6.25 26.65
N HIS A 84 8.72 6.76 25.61
CA HIS A 84 9.87 6.15 24.95
C HIS A 84 9.59 4.77 24.34
N THR A 85 8.37 4.55 23.88
CA THR A 85 7.96 3.32 23.18
C THR A 85 6.83 3.59 22.18
N VAL A 86 6.85 2.86 21.04
CA VAL A 86 5.81 2.94 19.98
C VAL A 86 5.56 1.55 19.40
N ASN A 87 4.31 1.19 19.22
CA ASN A 87 3.89 0.05 18.41
C ASN A 87 3.47 0.55 17.02
N PHE A 88 4.23 0.17 15.98
CA PHE A 88 4.05 0.63 14.61
C PHE A 88 3.62 -0.54 13.71
N ALA A 89 2.39 -0.47 13.18
CA ALA A 89 1.86 -1.42 12.20
C ALA A 89 2.00 -0.86 10.78
N ASN A 90 2.65 -1.62 9.90
CA ASN A 90 2.88 -1.24 8.52
C ASN A 90 2.59 -2.42 7.57
N TRP A 91 2.79 -2.19 6.29
CA TRP A 91 2.74 -3.18 5.24
C TRP A 91 4.05 -3.96 5.14
N PRO A 92 4.04 -5.20 4.61
CA PRO A 92 5.27 -5.94 4.34
C PRO A 92 6.18 -5.19 3.36
N TYR A 93 7.49 -5.29 3.60
CA TYR A 93 8.54 -4.72 2.74
C TYR A 93 8.57 -3.20 2.62
N TYR A 94 7.91 -2.47 3.52
CA TYR A 94 7.83 -1.02 3.49
C TYR A 94 8.91 -0.31 4.30
N LEU A 95 9.72 -1.04 5.05
CA LEU A 95 10.85 -0.50 5.80
C LEU A 95 12.13 -1.24 5.42
N ASP A 96 13.23 -0.50 5.32
CA ASP A 96 14.54 -1.02 4.97
C ASP A 96 14.95 -2.18 5.88
N VAL A 97 15.47 -3.26 5.29
CA VAL A 97 15.94 -4.45 6.02
C VAL A 97 17.36 -4.77 5.62
N LEU A 98 18.22 -4.93 6.63
CA LEU A 98 19.59 -5.42 6.50
C LEU A 98 19.87 -6.42 7.61
N ASN A 99 20.18 -7.66 7.26
CA ASN A 99 20.45 -8.73 8.25
C ASN A 99 19.35 -8.87 9.33
N GLY A 100 18.07 -8.75 8.93
CA GLY A 100 16.90 -8.84 9.81
C GLY A 100 16.69 -7.66 10.75
N LYS A 101 17.38 -6.54 10.52
CA LYS A 101 17.23 -5.28 11.24
C LYS A 101 16.81 -4.18 10.28
N HIS A 102 16.32 -3.07 10.82
CA HIS A 102 15.90 -1.89 10.07
C HIS A 102 16.88 -0.73 10.33
N PRO A 103 17.89 -0.49 9.47
CA PRO A 103 18.92 0.53 9.70
C PRO A 103 18.35 1.92 10.01
N SER A 104 17.37 2.42 9.23
CA SER A 104 16.76 3.72 9.49
C SER A 104 16.07 3.80 10.85
N LEU A 105 15.42 2.71 11.28
CA LEU A 105 14.76 2.63 12.57
C LEU A 105 15.77 2.52 13.71
N GLN A 106 16.85 1.77 13.52
CA GLN A 106 17.94 1.70 14.52
C GLN A 106 18.58 3.06 14.77
N HIS A 107 18.79 3.84 13.69
CA HIS A 107 19.27 5.23 13.82
C HIS A 107 18.28 6.10 14.59
N PHE A 108 16.98 5.98 14.28
CA PHE A 108 15.93 6.65 15.04
C PHE A 108 15.98 6.32 16.54
N GLU A 109 16.01 5.03 16.88
CA GLU A 109 16.03 4.58 18.27
C GLU A 109 17.26 5.08 19.04
N GLN A 110 18.43 5.07 18.39
CA GLN A 110 19.68 5.56 18.98
C GLN A 110 19.66 7.08 19.26
N THR A 111 19.05 7.85 18.37
CA THR A 111 19.07 9.31 18.46
C THR A 111 17.92 9.89 19.28
N SER A 112 16.75 9.24 19.28
CA SER A 112 15.57 9.69 20.02
C SER A 112 15.44 9.07 21.41
N GLY A 113 16.03 7.90 21.64
CA GLY A 113 15.80 7.08 22.83
C GLY A 113 14.42 6.40 22.86
N ILE A 114 13.62 6.49 21.79
CA ILE A 114 12.30 5.86 21.67
C ILE A 114 12.46 4.49 21.02
N LYS A 115 11.96 3.44 21.67
CA LYS A 115 11.91 2.07 21.15
C LYS A 115 10.68 1.85 20.29
N VAL A 116 10.85 1.25 19.11
CA VAL A 116 9.75 0.99 18.18
C VAL A 116 9.59 -0.52 17.96
N THR A 117 8.42 -1.03 18.36
CA THR A 117 7.99 -2.37 17.98
C THR A 117 7.34 -2.27 16.60
N TYR A 118 8.16 -2.50 15.56
CA TYR A 118 7.71 -2.51 14.18
C TYR A 118 7.14 -3.87 13.79
N THR A 119 5.97 -3.89 13.19
CA THR A 119 5.30 -5.10 12.71
C THR A 119 4.62 -4.87 11.37
N GLU A 120 4.44 -5.95 10.59
CA GLU A 120 3.86 -5.95 9.24
C GLU A 120 2.55 -6.74 9.17
N PRO A 121 1.50 -6.35 9.94
CA PRO A 121 0.24 -7.09 10.00
C PRO A 121 -0.75 -6.71 8.89
N ILE A 122 -0.42 -5.74 8.04
CA ILE A 122 -1.33 -5.17 7.04
C ILE A 122 -1.08 -5.87 5.70
N ASN A 123 -2.02 -6.70 5.24
CA ASN A 123 -1.99 -7.33 3.93
C ASN A 123 -3.04 -6.74 2.97
N ASP A 124 -4.10 -6.17 3.52
CA ASP A 124 -5.08 -5.34 2.85
C ASP A 124 -5.77 -4.41 3.87
N ASN A 125 -6.24 -3.25 3.38
CA ASN A 125 -6.84 -2.22 4.23
C ASN A 125 -8.10 -2.69 4.94
N VAL A 126 -8.98 -3.42 4.25
CA VAL A 126 -10.30 -3.79 4.75
C VAL A 126 -10.19 -4.84 5.86
N SER A 127 -9.37 -5.88 5.65
CA SER A 127 -9.12 -6.91 6.65
C SER A 127 -8.41 -6.35 7.87
N PHE A 128 -7.44 -5.45 7.68
CA PHE A 128 -6.76 -4.81 8.81
C PHE A 128 -7.71 -3.89 9.59
N TYR A 129 -8.53 -3.09 8.90
CA TYR A 129 -9.57 -2.29 9.54
C TYR A 129 -10.54 -3.17 10.35
N ALA A 130 -11.01 -4.29 9.77
CA ALA A 130 -11.88 -5.23 10.47
C ALA A 130 -11.23 -5.80 11.75
N LYS A 131 -9.91 -5.99 11.75
CA LYS A 131 -9.14 -6.45 12.92
C LYS A 131 -9.10 -5.41 14.05
N ILE A 132 -8.90 -4.11 13.73
CA ILE A 132 -8.75 -3.06 14.75
C ILE A 132 -10.09 -2.43 15.17
N ARG A 133 -11.12 -2.51 14.31
CA ARG A 133 -12.44 -1.92 14.53
C ARG A 133 -13.11 -2.30 15.87
N PRO A 134 -13.11 -3.57 16.32
CA PRO A 134 -13.73 -3.94 17.60
C PRO A 134 -13.13 -3.18 18.80
N SER A 135 -11.80 -3.01 18.82
CA SER A 135 -11.12 -2.27 19.88
C SER A 135 -11.52 -0.78 19.87
N LEU A 136 -11.51 -0.15 18.68
CA LEU A 136 -11.93 1.25 18.54
C LEU A 136 -13.39 1.47 18.95
N ALA A 137 -14.28 0.56 18.55
CA ALA A 137 -15.70 0.61 18.94
C ALA A 137 -15.92 0.40 20.45
N ALA A 138 -15.07 -0.40 21.08
CA ALA A 138 -15.07 -0.62 22.55
C ALA A 138 -14.30 0.47 23.32
N GLN A 139 -13.80 1.52 22.64
CA GLN A 139 -12.99 2.58 23.24
C GLN A 139 -11.70 2.08 23.88
N GLN A 140 -11.05 1.10 23.23
CA GLN A 140 -9.85 0.45 23.71
C GLN A 140 -8.69 0.65 22.74
N TYR A 141 -7.48 0.50 23.27
CA TYR A 141 -6.25 0.46 22.50
C TYR A 141 -6.25 -0.66 21.46
N THR A 142 -5.88 -0.34 20.24
CA THR A 142 -5.86 -1.29 19.12
C THR A 142 -4.67 -2.25 19.16
N GLY A 143 -3.68 -1.98 20.02
CA GLY A 143 -2.36 -2.61 20.01
C GLY A 143 -1.30 -1.81 19.22
N PHE A 144 -1.73 -0.71 18.56
CA PHE A 144 -0.86 0.10 17.71
C PHE A 144 -1.00 1.60 18.02
N ASP A 145 0.15 2.30 18.03
CA ASP A 145 0.23 3.75 18.15
C ASP A 145 0.30 4.42 16.77
N ILE A 146 0.89 3.74 15.79
CA ILE A 146 0.90 4.14 14.38
C ILE A 146 0.34 3.01 13.53
N ILE A 147 -0.53 3.35 12.59
CA ILE A 147 -1.02 2.45 11.53
C ILE A 147 -0.85 3.12 10.17
N VAL A 148 -0.64 2.34 9.11
CA VAL A 148 -0.50 2.84 7.73
C VAL A 148 -1.68 2.41 6.88
N MET A 149 -2.47 3.38 6.39
CA MET A 149 -3.72 3.13 5.68
C MET A 149 -3.78 3.88 4.35
N THR A 150 -4.27 3.22 3.32
CA THR A 150 -4.36 3.79 1.97
C THR A 150 -5.56 4.74 1.83
N ASN A 151 -5.37 5.86 1.14
CA ASN A 151 -6.39 6.89 0.96
C ASN A 151 -7.54 6.50 0.02
N ASN A 152 -7.34 5.51 -0.84
CA ASN A 152 -8.34 5.06 -1.83
C ASN A 152 -9.40 4.11 -1.27
N THR A 153 -9.29 3.72 0.00
CA THR A 153 -10.13 2.67 0.60
C THR A 153 -11.15 3.27 1.56
N PRO A 154 -12.36 3.66 1.08
CA PRO A 154 -13.41 4.25 1.92
C PRO A 154 -13.87 3.31 3.02
N ASN A 155 -13.76 1.99 2.81
CA ASN A 155 -14.12 0.95 3.78
C ASN A 155 -13.05 0.72 4.86
N ALA A 156 -12.00 1.51 4.89
CA ALA A 156 -10.95 1.44 5.90
C ALA A 156 -10.59 2.84 6.40
N LEU A 157 -9.68 3.58 5.75
CA LEU A 157 -9.31 4.93 6.16
C LEU A 157 -10.52 5.87 6.18
N GLY A 158 -11.43 5.75 5.19
CA GLY A 158 -12.68 6.53 5.16
C GLY A 158 -13.53 6.30 6.41
N TYR A 159 -13.66 5.06 6.87
CA TYR A 159 -14.41 4.78 8.11
C TYR A 159 -13.70 5.26 9.38
N LEU A 160 -12.37 5.27 9.41
CA LEU A 160 -11.63 5.87 10.53
C LEU A 160 -11.93 7.37 10.64
N PHE A 161 -12.01 8.09 9.51
CA PHE A 161 -12.41 9.49 9.48
C PHE A 161 -13.88 9.69 9.92
N GLN A 162 -14.80 8.93 9.33
CA GLN A 162 -16.24 9.06 9.59
C GLN A 162 -16.62 8.81 11.05
N ASN A 163 -15.94 7.85 11.70
CA ASN A 163 -16.17 7.51 13.09
C ASN A 163 -15.32 8.35 14.06
N HIS A 164 -14.53 9.32 13.58
CA HIS A 164 -13.60 10.09 14.39
C HIS A 164 -12.62 9.22 15.19
N TRP A 165 -12.14 8.13 14.60
CA TRP A 165 -11.27 7.15 15.24
C TRP A 165 -9.77 7.41 15.02
N LEU A 166 -9.41 8.64 14.60
CA LEU A 166 -8.04 9.10 14.49
C LEU A 166 -7.80 10.30 15.42
N ILE A 167 -6.61 10.37 15.98
CA ILE A 167 -6.14 11.52 16.75
C ILE A 167 -5.69 12.61 15.78
N PRO A 168 -6.21 13.86 15.84
CA PRO A 168 -5.65 14.99 15.11
C PRO A 168 -4.18 15.20 15.48
N LEU A 169 -3.32 15.34 14.50
CA LEU A 169 -1.87 15.47 14.67
C LEU A 169 -1.49 16.83 15.30
N ASP A 170 -0.43 16.83 16.10
CA ASP A 170 0.16 18.06 16.62
C ASP A 170 1.01 18.73 15.53
N GLN A 171 0.45 19.75 14.90
CA GLN A 171 1.10 20.49 13.82
C GLN A 171 2.43 21.11 14.27
N SER A 172 2.62 21.44 15.55
CA SER A 172 3.84 22.01 16.09
C SER A 172 5.01 21.02 16.12
N MET A 173 4.71 19.73 16.14
CA MET A 173 5.68 18.63 16.11
C MET A 173 6.09 18.20 14.69
N MET A 174 5.39 18.67 13.64
CA MET A 174 5.60 18.28 12.23
C MET A 174 6.68 19.13 11.52
N LYS A 175 7.83 19.31 12.14
CA LYS A 175 8.89 20.23 11.66
C LYS A 175 9.55 19.73 10.38
N ASN A 176 9.97 18.47 10.35
CA ASN A 176 10.56 17.85 9.17
C ASN A 176 9.53 17.72 8.05
N PHE A 177 8.29 17.37 8.39
CA PHE A 177 7.18 17.31 7.42
C PHE A 177 7.03 18.65 6.69
N TYR A 178 6.84 19.76 7.41
CA TYR A 178 6.62 21.06 6.78
C TYR A 178 7.82 21.52 5.96
N LYS A 179 9.03 21.19 6.40
CA LYS A 179 10.27 21.53 5.71
C LYS A 179 10.46 20.72 4.43
N ASN A 180 10.25 19.41 4.49
CA ASN A 180 10.77 18.47 3.50
C ASN A 180 9.70 17.72 2.69
N ALA A 181 8.44 17.67 3.14
CA ALA A 181 7.38 16.98 2.42
C ALA A 181 7.16 17.57 1.01
N GLY A 182 7.00 16.71 0.04
CA GLY A 182 6.72 17.08 -1.34
C GLY A 182 5.30 17.62 -1.55
N PRO A 183 5.03 18.29 -2.67
CA PRO A 183 3.72 18.88 -2.95
C PRO A 183 2.60 17.85 -3.11
N LEU A 184 2.93 16.62 -3.49
CA LEU A 184 1.95 15.53 -3.66
C LEU A 184 1.29 15.10 -2.34
N VAL A 185 1.98 15.28 -1.21
CA VAL A 185 1.53 14.79 0.10
C VAL A 185 1.16 15.90 1.06
N LYS A 186 1.41 17.17 0.70
CA LYS A 186 0.96 18.33 1.47
C LYS A 186 -0.48 18.69 1.12
N ASN A 187 -1.32 18.89 2.13
CA ASN A 187 -2.70 19.32 1.99
C ASN A 187 -3.55 18.46 1.02
N PRO A 188 -3.51 17.12 1.14
CA PRO A 188 -4.21 16.25 0.21
C PRO A 188 -5.73 16.41 0.29
N ALA A 189 -6.44 16.00 -0.76
CA ALA A 189 -7.89 16.17 -0.86
C ALA A 189 -8.68 15.44 0.22
N TRP A 190 -8.18 14.28 0.66
CA TRP A 190 -8.81 13.44 1.69
C TRP A 190 -8.55 13.92 3.12
N ASP A 191 -7.49 14.73 3.36
CA ASP A 191 -7.13 15.23 4.68
C ASP A 191 -6.56 16.66 4.59
N ARG A 192 -7.43 17.63 4.47
CA ARG A 192 -7.06 19.04 4.32
C ARG A 192 -6.22 19.52 5.49
N GLY A 193 -5.04 20.08 5.17
CA GLY A 193 -4.07 20.56 6.14
C GLY A 193 -3.27 19.46 6.83
N ASN A 194 -3.35 18.20 6.37
CA ASN A 194 -2.71 17.05 7.03
C ASN A 194 -3.07 16.96 8.51
N LYS A 195 -4.37 17.09 8.80
CA LYS A 195 -4.88 17.14 10.16
C LYS A 195 -4.73 15.80 10.89
N TYR A 196 -4.82 14.68 10.17
CA TYR A 196 -4.83 13.34 10.73
C TYR A 196 -3.76 12.42 10.16
N THR A 197 -3.17 12.79 9.02
CA THR A 197 -2.31 11.89 8.27
C THR A 197 -1.01 12.53 7.82
N MET A 198 0.06 11.74 7.82
CA MET A 198 1.31 12.01 7.13
C MET A 198 1.59 10.86 6.17
N ALA A 199 1.83 11.14 4.90
CA ALA A 199 2.11 10.09 3.93
C ALA A 199 3.34 9.27 4.35
N TRP A 200 3.22 7.93 4.25
CA TRP A 200 4.36 7.02 4.37
C TRP A 200 5.01 6.83 3.01
N GLN A 201 4.24 6.32 2.06
CA GLN A 201 4.63 6.11 0.68
C GLN A 201 3.46 6.44 -0.25
N SER A 202 3.74 6.66 -1.53
CA SER A 202 2.73 6.71 -2.58
C SER A 202 3.13 5.80 -3.72
N GLY A 203 2.18 5.48 -4.59
CA GLY A 203 2.47 4.63 -5.73
C GLY A 203 1.45 4.78 -6.84
N PHE A 204 1.73 4.06 -7.92
CA PHE A 204 0.83 3.97 -9.06
C PHE A 204 0.33 2.54 -9.22
N THR A 205 -0.97 2.40 -9.44
CA THR A 205 -1.53 1.18 -9.99
C THR A 205 -1.69 1.34 -11.49
N THR A 206 -1.11 0.42 -12.23
CA THR A 206 -1.06 0.46 -13.68
C THR A 206 -1.08 -0.96 -14.28
N VAL A 207 -0.66 -1.10 -15.53
CA VAL A 207 -0.51 -2.36 -16.23
C VAL A 207 0.97 -2.76 -16.24
N ALA A 208 1.25 -4.02 -15.93
CA ALA A 208 2.54 -4.63 -16.18
C ALA A 208 2.42 -5.77 -17.20
N TYR A 209 3.49 -5.98 -17.96
CA TYR A 209 3.55 -7.02 -18.98
C TYR A 209 4.94 -7.67 -19.03
N ASN A 210 4.99 -8.91 -19.51
CA ASN A 210 6.24 -9.62 -19.75
C ASN A 210 6.74 -9.32 -21.17
N SER A 211 7.82 -8.56 -21.31
CA SER A 211 8.39 -8.14 -22.58
C SER A 211 9.09 -9.28 -23.34
N SER A 212 9.38 -10.41 -22.70
CA SER A 212 9.86 -11.59 -23.41
C SER A 212 8.76 -12.22 -24.29
N VAL A 213 7.49 -12.11 -23.83
CA VAL A 213 6.30 -12.63 -24.50
C VAL A 213 5.64 -11.58 -25.39
N ILE A 214 5.53 -10.34 -24.90
CA ILE A 214 4.82 -9.24 -25.55
C ILE A 214 5.82 -8.18 -26.03
N LYS A 215 6.13 -8.19 -27.32
CA LYS A 215 7.13 -7.27 -27.90
C LYS A 215 6.56 -5.87 -28.16
N ASN A 216 5.29 -5.76 -28.48
CA ASN A 216 4.60 -4.51 -28.79
C ASN A 216 3.30 -4.41 -27.98
N PRO A 217 3.38 -3.99 -26.69
CA PRO A 217 2.21 -3.93 -25.79
C PRO A 217 1.24 -2.78 -26.13
N GLY A 218 1.68 -1.80 -26.94
CA GLY A 218 0.97 -0.51 -27.06
C GLY A 218 1.12 0.34 -25.80
N ASP A 219 0.23 1.33 -25.65
CA ASP A 219 0.19 2.28 -24.54
C ASP A 219 -1.23 2.43 -23.96
N SER A 220 -2.04 1.38 -23.99
CA SER A 220 -3.43 1.39 -23.56
C SER A 220 -3.70 0.34 -22.48
N VAL A 221 -4.54 0.69 -21.50
CA VAL A 221 -5.08 -0.29 -20.52
C VAL A 221 -5.91 -1.37 -21.21
N ASP A 222 -6.32 -1.21 -22.47
CA ASP A 222 -7.11 -2.18 -23.23
C ASP A 222 -6.39 -3.51 -23.43
N ILE A 223 -5.06 -3.55 -23.28
CA ILE A 223 -4.30 -4.82 -23.30
C ILE A 223 -4.81 -5.80 -22.23
N LEU A 224 -5.38 -5.32 -21.10
CA LEU A 224 -6.02 -6.14 -20.07
C LEU A 224 -7.31 -6.82 -20.57
N PHE A 225 -7.87 -6.35 -21.68
CA PHE A 225 -9.10 -6.87 -22.29
C PHE A 225 -8.85 -7.60 -23.62
N ASP A 226 -7.58 -7.76 -24.00
CA ASP A 226 -7.20 -8.40 -25.27
C ASP A 226 -7.35 -9.93 -25.19
N LYS A 227 -8.28 -10.48 -25.97
CA LYS A 227 -8.52 -11.93 -26.10
C LYS A 227 -7.30 -12.74 -26.50
N LYS A 228 -6.30 -12.11 -27.13
CA LYS A 228 -5.03 -12.74 -27.47
C LYS A 228 -4.31 -13.32 -26.25
N TYR A 229 -4.52 -12.71 -25.08
CA TYR A 229 -3.90 -13.12 -23.83
C TYR A 229 -4.89 -13.79 -22.87
N ALA A 230 -6.03 -14.28 -23.37
CA ALA A 230 -7.05 -14.93 -22.55
C ALA A 230 -6.44 -16.05 -21.68
N GLY A 231 -6.86 -16.11 -20.41
CA GLY A 231 -6.34 -17.04 -19.41
C GLY A 231 -4.92 -16.73 -18.92
N LYS A 232 -4.31 -15.59 -19.37
CA LYS A 232 -2.98 -15.13 -18.98
C LYS A 232 -3.00 -13.69 -18.45
N ILE A 233 -4.17 -13.14 -18.16
CA ILE A 233 -4.35 -11.79 -17.61
C ILE A 233 -4.70 -11.89 -16.15
N GLY A 234 -3.93 -11.19 -15.30
CA GLY A 234 -4.21 -11.00 -13.88
C GLY A 234 -4.92 -9.67 -13.63
N MET A 235 -5.97 -9.70 -12.79
CA MET A 235 -6.63 -8.49 -12.32
C MET A 235 -6.50 -8.40 -10.80
N MET A 236 -6.61 -7.20 -10.23
CA MET A 236 -6.64 -7.05 -8.78
C MET A 236 -8.01 -7.43 -8.22
N SER A 237 -8.02 -8.05 -7.04
CA SER A 237 -9.24 -8.40 -6.29
C SER A 237 -9.81 -7.20 -5.53
N ASP A 238 -9.02 -6.15 -5.31
CA ASP A 238 -9.51 -4.90 -4.75
C ASP A 238 -10.48 -4.23 -5.72
N VAL A 239 -11.70 -3.99 -5.25
CA VAL A 239 -12.79 -3.47 -6.10
C VAL A 239 -12.61 -2.02 -6.51
N TYR A 240 -11.82 -1.25 -5.75
CA TYR A 240 -11.52 0.14 -6.10
C TYR A 240 -10.47 0.20 -7.20
N GLU A 241 -9.48 -0.67 -7.15
CA GLU A 241 -8.50 -0.88 -8.22
C GLU A 241 -9.16 -1.42 -9.49
N LEU A 242 -9.98 -2.45 -9.34
CA LEU A 242 -10.68 -3.09 -10.47
C LEU A 242 -11.64 -2.14 -11.16
N GLY A 243 -12.50 -1.46 -10.39
CA GLY A 243 -13.49 -0.53 -10.96
C GLY A 243 -12.83 0.66 -11.64
N SER A 244 -11.73 1.18 -11.06
CA SER A 244 -10.98 2.30 -11.62
C SER A 244 -10.36 1.94 -12.97
N VAL A 245 -9.74 0.77 -13.13
CA VAL A 245 -9.21 0.35 -14.44
C VAL A 245 -10.33 0.11 -15.46
N GLY A 246 -11.49 -0.37 -15.01
CA GLY A 246 -12.68 -0.49 -15.86
C GLY A 246 -13.14 0.86 -16.42
N LEU A 247 -13.11 1.92 -15.61
CA LEU A 247 -13.41 3.29 -16.02
C LEU A 247 -12.35 3.83 -16.99
N LEU A 248 -11.06 3.65 -16.67
CA LEU A 248 -9.96 4.05 -17.56
C LEU A 248 -10.08 3.40 -18.94
N ALA A 249 -10.44 2.11 -18.99
CA ALA A 249 -10.66 1.39 -20.25
C ALA A 249 -11.88 1.90 -21.07
N LEU A 250 -12.72 2.75 -20.48
CA LEU A 250 -13.79 3.49 -21.17
C LEU A 250 -13.41 4.94 -21.45
N GLY A 251 -12.18 5.38 -21.14
CA GLY A 251 -11.74 6.76 -21.26
C GLY A 251 -12.38 7.69 -20.23
N ILE A 252 -12.88 7.17 -19.11
CA ILE A 252 -13.57 7.92 -18.05
C ILE A 252 -12.61 8.15 -16.90
N ASP A 253 -12.48 9.41 -16.45
CA ASP A 253 -11.69 9.73 -15.25
C ASP A 253 -12.42 9.20 -14.00
N PRO A 254 -11.78 8.28 -13.22
CA PRO A 254 -12.40 7.72 -12.04
C PRO A 254 -12.83 8.78 -11.00
N ALA A 255 -12.05 9.84 -10.81
CA ALA A 255 -12.33 10.85 -9.80
C ALA A 255 -13.66 11.60 -10.02
N THR A 256 -14.05 11.79 -11.29
CA THR A 256 -15.26 12.53 -11.68
C THR A 256 -16.40 11.64 -12.17
N SER A 257 -16.20 10.31 -12.16
CA SER A 257 -17.15 9.31 -12.65
C SER A 257 -18.48 9.34 -11.89
N THR A 258 -19.55 8.93 -12.58
CA THR A 258 -20.91 8.83 -12.03
C THR A 258 -21.32 7.37 -11.84
N GLU A 259 -22.41 7.10 -11.11
CA GLU A 259 -22.96 5.74 -10.97
C GLU A 259 -23.32 5.10 -12.33
N SER A 260 -23.79 5.91 -13.30
CA SER A 260 -24.01 5.44 -14.66
C SER A 260 -22.73 4.98 -15.35
N ASP A 261 -21.62 5.64 -15.07
CA ASP A 261 -20.31 5.24 -15.61
C ASP A 261 -19.78 4.00 -14.92
N TRP A 262 -20.03 3.84 -13.60
CA TRP A 262 -19.68 2.62 -12.86
C TRP A 262 -20.39 1.40 -13.42
N ALA A 263 -21.69 1.53 -13.74
CA ALA A 263 -22.45 0.44 -14.35
C ALA A 263 -21.88 0.03 -15.73
N LYS A 264 -21.41 1.00 -16.55
CA LYS A 264 -20.74 0.69 -17.81
C LYS A 264 -19.40 -0.03 -17.60
N ALA A 265 -18.61 0.44 -16.64
CA ALA A 265 -17.32 -0.18 -16.28
C ALA A 265 -17.52 -1.61 -15.75
N ALA A 266 -18.48 -1.82 -14.85
CA ALA A 266 -18.83 -3.13 -14.33
C ALA A 266 -19.27 -4.09 -15.45
N LYS A 267 -20.10 -3.61 -16.40
CA LYS A 267 -20.51 -4.41 -17.57
C LYS A 267 -19.30 -4.81 -18.43
N LYS A 268 -18.34 -3.88 -18.68
CA LYS A 268 -17.11 -4.18 -19.45
C LYS A 268 -16.26 -5.25 -18.73
N LEU A 269 -16.10 -5.15 -17.41
CA LEU A 269 -15.35 -6.12 -16.60
C LEU A 269 -16.06 -7.48 -16.49
N GLN A 270 -17.38 -7.49 -16.37
CA GLN A 270 -18.18 -8.72 -16.40
C GLN A 270 -18.04 -9.44 -17.76
N GLN A 271 -18.04 -8.68 -18.86
CA GLN A 271 -17.79 -9.24 -20.19
C GLN A 271 -16.38 -9.81 -20.30
N GLN A 272 -15.35 -9.12 -19.78
CA GLN A 272 -13.98 -9.63 -19.73
C GLN A 272 -13.91 -10.98 -18.99
N LYS A 273 -14.61 -11.09 -17.85
CA LYS A 273 -14.69 -12.33 -17.07
C LYS A 273 -15.40 -13.44 -17.83
N SER A 274 -16.60 -13.16 -18.40
CA SER A 274 -17.41 -14.14 -19.12
C SER A 274 -16.74 -14.62 -20.41
N ASP A 275 -15.92 -13.80 -21.03
CA ASP A 275 -15.11 -14.16 -22.21
C ASP A 275 -13.88 -15.03 -21.84
N GLY A 276 -13.67 -15.34 -20.56
CA GLY A 276 -12.52 -16.14 -20.10
C GLY A 276 -11.16 -15.45 -20.24
N ILE A 277 -11.16 -14.12 -20.33
CA ILE A 277 -9.93 -13.33 -20.52
C ILE A 277 -9.11 -13.34 -19.24
N VAL A 278 -9.75 -13.14 -18.08
CA VAL A 278 -9.10 -13.09 -16.77
C VAL A 278 -8.74 -14.48 -16.29
N ARG A 279 -7.47 -14.69 -15.93
CA ARG A 279 -7.02 -15.91 -15.27
C ARG A 279 -7.56 -15.99 -13.82
N ALA A 280 -7.32 -14.93 -13.07
CA ALA A 280 -7.80 -14.80 -11.69
C ALA A 280 -7.72 -13.33 -11.22
N TYR A 281 -8.41 -13.08 -10.11
CA TYR A 281 -8.34 -11.84 -9.34
C TYR A 281 -7.44 -12.06 -8.13
N TYR A 282 -6.38 -11.27 -8.02
CA TYR A 282 -5.31 -11.45 -7.04
C TYR A 282 -5.27 -10.29 -6.04
N ASP A 283 -4.94 -10.61 -4.80
CA ASP A 283 -4.39 -9.67 -3.82
C ASP A 283 -2.89 -9.41 -4.15
N GLN A 284 -2.07 -9.01 -3.17
CA GLN A 284 -0.63 -8.81 -3.37
C GLN A 284 0.10 -10.05 -3.93
N SER A 285 -0.51 -11.24 -3.88
CA SER A 285 0.07 -12.46 -4.46
C SER A 285 0.23 -12.40 -5.99
N TYR A 286 -0.37 -11.41 -6.69
CA TYR A 286 -0.28 -11.24 -8.14
C TYR A 286 1.17 -11.22 -8.62
N ILE A 287 2.09 -10.62 -7.86
CA ILE A 287 3.49 -10.50 -8.26
C ILE A 287 4.20 -11.86 -8.36
N GLY A 288 3.84 -12.81 -7.48
CA GLY A 288 4.33 -14.19 -7.54
C GLY A 288 3.87 -14.90 -8.83
N HIS A 289 2.57 -14.78 -9.15
CA HIS A 289 2.00 -15.34 -10.37
C HIS A 289 2.59 -14.72 -11.64
N PHE A 290 2.88 -13.42 -11.61
CA PHE A 290 3.50 -12.72 -12.71
C PHE A 290 4.96 -13.13 -12.89
N LYS A 291 5.75 -13.24 -11.81
CA LYS A 291 7.12 -13.74 -11.82
C LYS A 291 7.23 -15.18 -12.35
N ASN A 292 6.25 -16.02 -12.05
CA ASN A 292 6.22 -17.42 -12.48
C ASN A 292 5.67 -17.62 -13.92
N GLY A 293 5.20 -16.55 -14.59
CA GLY A 293 4.63 -16.63 -15.93
C GLY A 293 3.22 -17.22 -15.99
N ASP A 294 2.54 -17.32 -14.84
CA ASP A 294 1.12 -17.67 -14.77
C ASP A 294 0.27 -16.63 -15.48
N THR A 295 0.63 -15.36 -15.34
CA THR A 295 0.10 -14.24 -16.10
C THR A 295 1.21 -13.60 -16.93
N VAL A 296 0.86 -13.02 -18.07
CA VAL A 296 1.80 -12.28 -18.95
C VAL A 296 1.45 -10.80 -19.05
N VAL A 297 0.22 -10.43 -18.65
CA VAL A 297 -0.25 -9.07 -18.42
C VAL A 297 -0.99 -9.05 -17.09
N THR A 298 -0.83 -8.00 -16.31
CA THR A 298 -1.52 -7.87 -15.03
C THR A 298 -1.70 -6.40 -14.64
N GLN A 299 -2.75 -6.08 -13.85
CA GLN A 299 -2.69 -4.89 -13.00
C GLN A 299 -1.54 -5.06 -12.01
N ALA A 300 -0.81 -3.99 -11.73
CA ALA A 300 0.37 -4.03 -10.89
C ALA A 300 0.61 -2.72 -10.15
N TRP A 301 1.21 -2.80 -8.98
CA TRP A 301 1.76 -1.65 -8.26
C TRP A 301 3.18 -1.34 -8.72
N SER A 302 3.49 -0.06 -8.87
CA SER A 302 4.74 0.40 -9.48
C SER A 302 6.00 -0.05 -8.75
N GLY A 303 6.01 -0.02 -7.43
CA GLY A 303 7.14 -0.45 -6.61
C GLY A 303 7.44 -1.94 -6.76
N ASP A 304 6.40 -2.79 -6.79
CA ASP A 304 6.58 -4.24 -6.92
C ASP A 304 7.27 -4.62 -8.24
N ILE A 305 6.95 -3.92 -9.33
CA ILE A 305 7.60 -4.17 -10.63
C ILE A 305 9.04 -3.67 -10.61
N PHE A 306 9.28 -2.52 -9.98
CA PHE A 306 10.64 -2.00 -9.81
C PHE A 306 11.48 -2.99 -8.98
N GLN A 307 11.00 -3.41 -7.81
CA GLN A 307 11.68 -4.40 -6.96
C GLN A 307 11.90 -5.73 -7.68
N ALA A 308 10.93 -6.20 -8.48
CA ALA A 308 11.13 -7.41 -9.27
C ALA A 308 12.29 -7.26 -10.26
N ASN A 309 12.44 -6.09 -10.89
CA ASN A 309 13.50 -5.81 -11.84
C ASN A 309 14.90 -5.69 -11.20
N LEU A 310 15.02 -5.55 -9.88
CA LEU A 310 16.31 -5.62 -9.18
C LEU A 310 16.96 -6.98 -9.38
N ASN A 311 16.17 -8.04 -9.54
CA ASN A 311 16.66 -9.36 -9.93
C ASN A 311 16.64 -9.51 -11.44
N SER A 312 17.81 -9.73 -12.05
CA SER A 312 17.98 -9.87 -13.50
C SER A 312 17.09 -10.96 -14.13
N LYS A 313 16.72 -11.99 -13.38
CA LYS A 313 15.77 -13.03 -13.80
C LYS A 313 14.40 -12.46 -14.21
N TYR A 314 14.02 -11.33 -13.62
CA TYR A 314 12.71 -10.70 -13.84
C TYR A 314 12.81 -9.38 -14.62
N ALA A 315 13.97 -9.13 -15.26
CA ALA A 315 14.21 -7.90 -16.03
C ALA A 315 13.24 -7.70 -17.21
N ASP A 316 12.55 -8.75 -17.65
CA ASP A 316 11.54 -8.69 -18.70
C ASP A 316 10.14 -8.24 -18.21
N LEU A 317 9.92 -8.15 -16.90
CA LEU A 317 8.68 -7.62 -16.37
C LEU A 317 8.72 -6.10 -16.46
N LYS A 318 7.83 -5.51 -17.23
CA LYS A 318 7.82 -4.08 -17.54
C LYS A 318 6.52 -3.45 -17.08
N MET A 319 6.62 -2.24 -16.55
CA MET A 319 5.48 -1.39 -16.27
C MET A 319 5.13 -0.55 -17.51
N MET A 320 3.83 -0.37 -17.75
CA MET A 320 3.29 0.50 -18.79
C MET A 320 2.88 1.84 -18.18
N VAL A 321 2.99 2.91 -18.95
CA VAL A 321 2.35 4.20 -18.68
C VAL A 321 1.23 4.38 -19.71
N PRO A 322 -0.01 3.97 -19.42
CA PRO A 322 -1.09 4.02 -20.38
C PRO A 322 -1.51 5.46 -20.70
N GLN A 323 -1.96 5.69 -21.94
CA GLN A 323 -2.50 6.99 -22.35
C GLN A 323 -3.74 7.42 -21.55
N GLN A 324 -4.52 6.45 -21.02
CA GLN A 324 -5.67 6.74 -20.15
C GLN A 324 -5.26 7.16 -18.73
N GLY A 325 -4.00 6.88 -18.35
CA GLY A 325 -3.42 7.21 -17.05
C GLY A 325 -3.23 6.01 -16.13
N MET A 326 -2.65 6.31 -14.97
CA MET A 326 -2.37 5.37 -13.88
C MET A 326 -3.06 5.85 -12.62
N MET A 327 -3.60 4.96 -11.82
CA MET A 327 -4.19 5.33 -10.53
C MET A 327 -3.08 5.70 -9.53
N PHE A 328 -3.23 6.84 -8.87
CA PHE A 328 -2.27 7.31 -7.85
C PHE A 328 -2.88 7.17 -6.46
N TRP A 329 -2.18 6.48 -5.58
CA TRP A 329 -2.58 6.25 -4.20
C TRP A 329 -1.48 6.68 -3.21
N THR A 330 -1.88 6.86 -1.97
CA THR A 330 -0.98 7.23 -0.87
C THR A 330 -1.33 6.40 0.36
N ASP A 331 -0.33 5.76 0.92
CA ASP A 331 -0.38 5.13 2.22
C ASP A 331 0.00 6.13 3.29
N ASN A 332 -0.83 6.23 4.31
CA ASN A 332 -0.78 7.31 5.28
C ASN A 332 -0.54 6.77 6.68
N MET A 333 0.49 7.26 7.34
CA MET A 333 0.63 7.09 8.78
C MET A 333 -0.46 7.86 9.50
N CYS A 334 -1.16 7.18 10.41
CA CYS A 334 -2.21 7.76 11.26
C CYS A 334 -2.00 7.27 12.69
N ILE A 335 -2.50 8.05 13.66
CA ILE A 335 -2.53 7.67 15.07
C ILE A 335 -3.97 7.28 15.41
N PRO A 336 -4.26 5.98 15.68
CA PRO A 336 -5.59 5.54 16.06
C PRO A 336 -6.05 6.21 17.36
N LEU A 337 -7.35 6.49 17.48
CA LEU A 337 -7.92 6.92 18.76
C LEU A 337 -7.62 5.84 19.82
N TYR A 338 -7.35 6.26 21.04
CA TYR A 338 -6.91 5.43 22.19
C TYR A 338 -5.46 4.86 22.06
N ALA A 339 -4.64 5.36 21.12
CA ALA A 339 -3.20 5.10 21.14
C ALA A 339 -2.60 5.46 22.51
N GLN A 340 -1.71 4.61 23.00
CA GLN A 340 -1.11 4.79 24.34
C GLN A 340 0.07 5.75 24.32
N ASN A 341 0.76 5.85 23.18
CA ASN A 341 1.99 6.64 23.03
C ASN A 341 1.89 7.65 21.86
N PRO A 342 0.86 8.51 21.84
CA PRO A 342 0.58 9.37 20.68
C PRO A 342 1.69 10.42 20.46
N LYS A 343 2.36 10.89 21.52
CA LYS A 343 3.46 11.86 21.39
C LYS A 343 4.72 11.23 20.83
N ASP A 344 5.06 10.00 21.26
CA ASP A 344 6.15 9.23 20.70
C ASP A 344 5.87 8.88 19.22
N ALA A 345 4.63 8.56 18.88
CA ALA A 345 4.19 8.33 17.51
C ALA A 345 4.45 9.54 16.60
N MET A 346 4.14 10.76 17.08
CA MET A 346 4.44 12.00 16.34
C MET A 346 5.93 12.17 16.06
N VAL A 347 6.81 11.81 17.03
CA VAL A 347 8.27 11.88 16.84
C VAL A 347 8.73 10.91 15.76
N VAL A 348 8.22 9.67 15.76
CA VAL A 348 8.51 8.67 14.71
C VAL A 348 8.04 9.17 13.34
N MET A 349 6.80 9.66 13.25
CA MET A 349 6.21 10.11 11.99
C MET A 349 6.98 11.29 11.39
N ASP A 350 7.37 12.28 12.20
CA ASP A 350 8.15 13.43 11.72
C ASP A 350 9.59 13.06 11.36
N TYR A 351 10.20 12.09 12.06
CA TYR A 351 11.55 11.59 11.74
C TYR A 351 11.66 11.08 10.32
N TYR A 352 10.68 10.32 9.84
CA TYR A 352 10.70 9.79 8.47
C TYR A 352 10.52 10.85 7.38
N TYR A 353 10.38 12.14 7.76
CA TYR A 353 10.52 13.28 6.84
C TYR A 353 11.92 13.90 6.85
N ASP A 354 12.90 13.32 7.55
CA ASP A 354 14.31 13.61 7.32
C ASP A 354 14.75 13.01 5.97
N PRO A 355 15.41 13.80 5.08
CA PRO A 355 15.83 13.31 3.77
C PRO A 355 16.78 12.10 3.82
N GLN A 356 17.58 11.95 4.88
CA GLN A 356 18.47 10.80 5.01
C GLN A 356 17.70 9.54 5.40
N ALA A 357 16.76 9.65 6.35
CA ALA A 357 15.89 8.54 6.73
C ALA A 357 15.10 8.03 5.52
N GLN A 358 14.51 8.96 4.79
CA GLN A 358 13.71 8.61 3.62
C GLN A 358 14.55 8.06 2.47
N ALA A 359 15.80 8.51 2.30
CA ALA A 359 16.69 7.94 1.29
C ALA A 359 17.02 6.47 1.56
N VAL A 360 17.19 6.09 2.83
CA VAL A 360 17.44 4.69 3.21
C VAL A 360 16.19 3.84 2.95
N VAL A 361 15.01 4.34 3.35
CA VAL A 361 13.72 3.67 3.09
C VAL A 361 13.46 3.51 1.59
N GLU A 362 13.64 4.57 0.80
CA GLU A 362 13.38 4.54 -0.64
C GLU A 362 14.32 3.64 -1.41
N TYR A 363 15.57 3.56 -0.99
CA TYR A 363 16.54 2.67 -1.60
C TYR A 363 16.16 1.19 -1.46
N TYR A 364 15.33 0.88 -0.47
CA TYR A 364 14.83 -0.47 -0.21
C TYR A 364 13.46 -0.73 -0.82
N ASN A 365 12.50 0.21 -0.69
CA ASN A 365 11.11 -0.06 -1.04
C ASN A 365 10.69 0.41 -2.46
N ASP A 366 11.42 1.39 -3.04
CA ASP A 366 11.26 1.86 -4.42
C ASP A 366 9.85 2.36 -4.81
N TYR A 367 9.11 2.92 -3.83
CA TYR A 367 7.82 3.58 -4.06
C TYR A 367 7.98 5.09 -4.25
N VAL A 368 6.88 5.83 -4.45
CA VAL A 368 6.94 7.28 -4.64
C VAL A 368 7.27 7.96 -3.31
N CYS A 369 8.43 8.58 -3.28
CA CYS A 369 9.02 9.22 -2.11
C CYS A 369 8.21 10.45 -1.66
N PRO A 370 7.76 10.53 -0.40
CA PRO A 370 7.09 11.72 0.14
C PRO A 370 8.05 12.90 0.37
N VAL A 371 9.37 12.67 0.32
CA VAL A 371 10.44 13.66 0.61
C VAL A 371 11.35 13.83 -0.60
N PRO A 372 11.08 14.77 -1.53
CA PRO A 372 11.88 14.94 -2.76
C PRO A 372 13.37 15.17 -2.54
N ALA A 373 13.75 15.75 -1.39
CA ALA A 373 15.15 15.99 -1.03
C ALA A 373 15.97 14.69 -0.81
N ALA A 374 15.32 13.56 -0.54
CA ALA A 374 15.94 12.23 -0.45
C ALA A 374 16.66 11.84 -1.74
N LYS A 375 16.19 12.33 -2.90
CA LYS A 375 16.86 12.13 -4.19
C LYS A 375 18.32 12.57 -4.18
N GLN A 376 18.61 13.72 -3.57
CA GLN A 376 19.99 14.23 -3.51
C GLN A 376 20.87 13.39 -2.58
N VAL A 377 20.31 12.85 -1.50
CA VAL A 377 21.02 11.92 -0.61
C VAL A 377 21.37 10.62 -1.35
N LEU A 378 20.43 10.09 -2.16
CA LEU A 378 20.68 8.90 -2.98
C LEU A 378 21.75 9.15 -4.06
N LEU A 379 21.74 10.32 -4.70
CA LEU A 379 22.75 10.68 -5.72
C LEU A 379 24.13 10.90 -5.10
N ASN A 380 24.20 11.54 -3.93
CA ASN A 380 25.42 11.89 -3.22
C ASN A 380 25.28 11.54 -1.73
N PRO A 381 25.46 10.27 -1.34
CA PRO A 381 25.27 9.84 0.03
C PRO A 381 26.14 10.60 1.03
N THR A 382 25.50 11.24 2.00
CA THR A 382 26.14 12.06 3.05
C THR A 382 25.53 11.74 4.42
N GLY A 383 26.15 12.28 5.47
CA GLY A 383 25.67 12.11 6.83
C GLY A 383 25.65 10.64 7.28
N TRP A 384 24.72 10.33 8.18
CA TRP A 384 24.56 8.98 8.73
C TRP A 384 24.05 7.96 7.70
N ALA A 385 23.16 8.36 6.78
CA ALA A 385 22.62 7.49 5.75
C ALA A 385 23.67 6.94 4.79
N LYS A 386 24.84 7.59 4.69
CA LYS A 386 25.94 7.15 3.79
C LYS A 386 26.38 5.71 4.08
N GLN A 387 26.51 5.36 5.36
CA GLN A 387 26.93 4.01 5.75
C GLN A 387 25.82 2.99 5.47
N ASP A 388 24.57 3.30 5.84
CA ASP A 388 23.43 2.40 5.66
C ASP A 388 23.17 2.12 4.18
N LEU A 389 23.21 3.15 3.33
CA LEU A 389 23.10 3.00 1.87
C LEU A 389 24.23 2.17 1.27
N LYS A 390 25.44 2.28 1.80
CA LYS A 390 26.58 1.45 1.38
C LYS A 390 26.38 -0.03 1.77
N GLU A 391 25.86 -0.26 2.98
CA GLU A 391 25.63 -1.62 3.50
C GLU A 391 24.43 -2.30 2.85
N LEU A 392 23.38 -1.57 2.50
CA LEU A 392 22.22 -2.07 1.75
C LEU A 392 22.55 -2.42 0.29
N LYS A 393 23.54 -1.77 -0.31
CA LYS A 393 23.86 -1.93 -1.73
C LYS A 393 24.12 -3.38 -2.17
N PRO A 394 24.83 -4.24 -1.43
CA PRO A 394 25.02 -5.64 -1.82
C PRO A 394 23.72 -6.43 -1.86
N GLU A 395 22.74 -6.11 -1.00
CA GLU A 395 21.43 -6.78 -0.95
C GLU A 395 20.51 -6.31 -2.10
N ILE A 396 20.51 -5.00 -2.37
CA ILE A 396 19.69 -4.41 -3.43
C ILE A 396 20.28 -4.67 -4.82
N GLY A 397 21.61 -4.79 -4.93
CA GLY A 397 22.30 -5.15 -6.17
C GLY A 397 22.45 -4.01 -7.18
N LEU A 398 21.88 -2.81 -6.93
CA LEU A 398 21.94 -1.65 -7.81
C LEU A 398 22.59 -0.43 -7.14
N PRO A 399 23.17 0.50 -7.94
CA PRO A 399 23.58 1.79 -7.41
C PRO A 399 22.38 2.62 -6.93
N THR A 400 22.53 3.40 -5.84
CA THR A 400 21.52 4.33 -5.33
C THR A 400 21.00 5.31 -6.38
N SER A 401 21.83 5.64 -7.38
CA SER A 401 21.45 6.50 -8.50
C SER A 401 20.36 5.91 -9.40
N VAL A 402 20.16 4.60 -9.40
CA VAL A 402 19.08 3.94 -10.15
C VAL A 402 17.74 4.30 -9.50
N THR A 403 17.59 4.08 -8.19
CA THR A 403 16.43 4.52 -7.42
C THR A 403 16.21 6.03 -7.53
N ALA A 404 17.27 6.84 -7.38
CA ALA A 404 17.19 8.29 -7.48
C ALA A 404 16.65 8.80 -8.83
N ASN A 405 16.90 8.09 -9.92
CA ASN A 405 16.47 8.48 -11.26
C ASN A 405 15.21 7.74 -11.73
N ALA A 406 14.65 6.87 -10.92
CA ALA A 406 13.43 6.16 -11.24
C ALA A 406 12.20 7.10 -11.16
N PRO A 407 11.42 7.26 -12.24
CA PRO A 407 10.22 8.10 -12.22
C PRO A 407 9.08 7.48 -11.37
N THR A 408 9.19 6.22 -10.99
CA THR A 408 8.30 5.54 -10.04
C THR A 408 8.58 5.94 -8.60
N VAL A 409 9.78 6.45 -8.31
CA VAL A 409 10.20 6.89 -6.96
C VAL A 409 10.20 8.41 -6.87
N PHE A 410 10.76 9.08 -7.88
CA PHE A 410 10.77 10.55 -7.98
C PHE A 410 10.09 10.99 -9.29
N PRO A 411 8.74 11.04 -9.31
CA PRO A 411 7.97 11.29 -10.52
C PRO A 411 8.31 12.64 -11.15
N THR A 412 8.52 12.61 -12.47
CA THR A 412 8.64 13.83 -13.28
C THR A 412 7.27 14.45 -13.52
N GLU A 413 7.22 15.72 -13.93
CA GLU A 413 5.96 16.39 -14.28
C GLU A 413 5.23 15.62 -15.40
N ALA A 414 5.94 15.11 -16.40
CA ALA A 414 5.37 14.32 -17.48
C ALA A 414 4.74 13.03 -16.96
N TYR A 415 5.35 12.38 -15.97
CA TYR A 415 4.84 11.17 -15.34
C TYR A 415 3.58 11.47 -14.52
N LEU A 416 3.60 12.58 -13.76
CA LEU A 416 2.46 13.03 -12.95
C LEU A 416 1.24 13.44 -13.78
N LYS A 417 1.42 13.90 -15.02
CA LYS A 417 0.29 14.17 -15.95
C LYS A 417 -0.54 12.93 -16.25
N GLN A 418 0.03 11.73 -16.11
CA GLN A 418 -0.66 10.46 -16.26
C GLN A 418 -1.30 9.95 -14.96
N ALA A 419 -1.06 10.62 -13.83
CA ALA A 419 -1.70 10.27 -12.57
C ALA A 419 -3.20 10.56 -12.60
N ARG A 420 -4.01 9.64 -12.09
CA ARG A 420 -5.46 9.78 -11.90
C ARG A 420 -5.80 9.51 -10.45
N ASN A 421 -6.69 10.32 -9.91
CA ASN A 421 -7.16 10.14 -8.54
C ASN A 421 -8.32 9.14 -8.50
N TYR A 422 -8.43 8.42 -7.40
CA TYR A 422 -9.58 7.59 -7.13
C TYR A 422 -10.82 8.45 -6.86
N ARG A 423 -12.00 7.84 -7.06
CA ARG A 423 -13.27 8.45 -6.69
C ARG A 423 -13.31 8.73 -5.19
N SER A 424 -13.67 9.97 -4.82
CA SER A 424 -14.08 10.30 -3.46
C SER A 424 -15.58 10.09 -3.33
N TYR A 425 -16.00 9.17 -2.46
CA TYR A 425 -17.40 8.82 -2.25
C TYR A 425 -18.05 9.82 -1.28
N LYS A 426 -19.25 10.28 -1.60
CA LYS A 426 -19.96 11.29 -0.81
C LYS A 426 -20.53 10.75 0.50
N ASN A 427 -20.92 9.47 0.49
CA ASN A 427 -21.62 8.81 1.59
C ASN A 427 -21.51 7.28 1.50
N ALA A 428 -22.07 6.58 2.48
CA ALA A 428 -22.07 5.13 2.54
C ALA A 428 -22.90 4.48 1.42
N GLU A 429 -23.92 5.17 0.90
CA GLU A 429 -24.77 4.70 -0.19
C GLU A 429 -23.97 4.62 -1.49
N GLU A 430 -23.16 5.64 -1.82
CA GLU A 430 -22.26 5.57 -2.98
C GLU A 430 -21.23 4.44 -2.85
N VAL A 431 -20.64 4.25 -1.65
CA VAL A 431 -19.72 3.14 -1.39
C VAL A 431 -20.43 1.79 -1.59
N LYS A 432 -21.66 1.67 -1.10
CA LYS A 432 -22.47 0.46 -1.29
C LYS A 432 -22.77 0.22 -2.76
N ALA A 433 -23.21 1.24 -3.50
CA ALA A 433 -23.51 1.15 -4.93
C ALA A 433 -22.28 0.68 -5.74
N TRP A 434 -21.09 1.20 -5.42
CA TRP A 434 -19.85 0.72 -6.01
C TRP A 434 -19.59 -0.75 -5.71
N ASN A 435 -19.68 -1.13 -4.44
CA ASN A 435 -19.44 -2.51 -4.02
C ASN A 435 -20.44 -3.49 -4.63
N ASP A 436 -21.72 -3.13 -4.70
CA ASP A 436 -22.77 -3.97 -5.32
C ASP A 436 -22.48 -4.27 -6.79
N LEU A 437 -21.81 -3.36 -7.50
CA LEU A 437 -21.42 -3.52 -8.90
C LEU A 437 -20.15 -4.36 -9.08
N PHE A 438 -19.13 -4.14 -8.27
CA PHE A 438 -17.78 -4.68 -8.53
C PHE A 438 -17.43 -5.91 -7.69
N LEU A 439 -17.93 -6.07 -6.45
CA LEU A 439 -17.69 -7.27 -5.64
C LEU A 439 -18.11 -8.58 -6.32
N PRO A 440 -19.27 -8.68 -7.00
CA PRO A 440 -19.66 -9.93 -7.66
C PRO A 440 -18.71 -10.35 -8.79
N ILE A 441 -17.93 -9.40 -9.34
CA ILE A 441 -16.98 -9.69 -10.40
C ILE A 441 -15.79 -10.48 -9.85
N THR A 442 -15.30 -10.12 -8.67
CA THR A 442 -14.14 -10.77 -8.03
C THR A 442 -14.51 -12.04 -7.26
N GLN A 443 -15.78 -12.17 -6.86
CA GLN A 443 -16.29 -13.34 -6.15
C GLN A 443 -16.75 -14.42 -7.15
N GLY A 444 -16.40 -15.68 -6.89
CA GLY A 444 -16.79 -16.81 -7.73
C GLY A 444 -15.92 -17.02 -8.98
N ALA A 445 -14.67 -16.64 -8.91
CA ALA A 445 -13.62 -17.03 -9.86
C ALA A 445 -12.83 -18.24 -9.33
#